data_5ffaad23a097e2acf17257a8a1bd74f6
#
_entry.id   5ffaad23a097e2acf17257a8a1bd74f6
#
_cell.length_a   1.000
_cell.length_b   1.000
_cell.length_c   1.000
_cell.angle_alpha   90.00
_cell.angle_beta   90.00
_cell.angle_gamma   90.00
#
_symmetry.space_group_name_H-M   'P 1'
#
loop_
_entity.id
_entity.type
_entity.pdbx_description
1 polymer ?
#
loop_
_entity_poly.entity_id
_entity_poly.type
_entity_poly.pdbx_seq_one_letter_code
_entity_poly.pdbx_strand_id
1 'polypeptide(L)'
;MIEEFVNFCRNNLDLNSAHYAQPYKSLSVCILDCVYSLQARYFSTTVPVVERYAAAYMNGDRFAAGDTLEDFMNNINAAGGYAAFASNVLHNNQKLARQLKSQVCYELARKLKLLHINTKEDFQNFDSVELLEIVINSVKGMGTAGLNYLFMLAGDPNRCKPDVHIHHCIRDACGRDVSDNECQTLLTDAVAVLINDYPYLTVVLLDSIIWQQYQIGNKNH
;
A
#
# COMPACT_ATOMS: atom_id res chain seq x y z
N MET A 1 -23.68 -7.20 11.27
CA MET A 1 -22.38 -7.10 10.51
C MET A 1 -21.26 -6.51 11.36
N ILE A 2 -21.37 -5.26 11.88
CA ILE A 2 -20.26 -4.70 12.70
C ILE A 2 -20.01 -5.50 13.98
N GLU A 3 -21.03 -5.88 14.73
CA GLU A 3 -20.88 -6.70 15.94
C GLU A 3 -20.27 -8.08 15.67
N GLU A 4 -20.66 -8.73 14.58
CA GLU A 4 -20.11 -10.02 14.14
C GLU A 4 -18.63 -9.90 13.82
N PHE A 5 -18.26 -8.86 13.06
CA PHE A 5 -16.87 -8.60 12.69
C PHE A 5 -16.00 -8.24 13.90
N VAL A 6 -16.49 -7.37 14.80
CA VAL A 6 -15.78 -7.01 16.04
C VAL A 6 -15.57 -8.25 16.93
N ASN A 7 -16.61 -9.08 17.10
CA ASN A 7 -16.50 -10.31 17.88
C ASN A 7 -15.53 -11.32 17.23
N PHE A 8 -15.55 -11.41 15.90
CA PHE A 8 -14.59 -12.23 15.17
C PHE A 8 -13.16 -11.75 15.41
N CYS A 9 -12.90 -10.45 15.29
CA CYS A 9 -11.59 -9.87 15.54
C CYS A 9 -11.09 -10.19 16.95
N ARG A 10 -11.93 -10.00 17.98
CA ARG A 10 -11.56 -10.30 19.38
C ARG A 10 -11.22 -11.76 19.62
N ASN A 11 -11.94 -12.68 18.96
CA ASN A 11 -11.82 -14.11 19.23
C ASN A 11 -10.78 -14.83 18.37
N ASN A 12 -10.46 -14.28 17.18
CA ASN A 12 -9.69 -14.98 16.17
C ASN A 12 -8.40 -14.25 15.74
N LEU A 13 -8.25 -12.95 16.06
CA LEU A 13 -7.05 -12.19 15.72
C LEU A 13 -6.21 -11.90 16.97
N ASP A 14 -4.88 -11.96 16.84
CA ASP A 14 -3.99 -11.52 17.91
C ASP A 14 -3.85 -10.00 17.90
N LEU A 15 -4.85 -9.31 18.44
CA LEU A 15 -4.88 -7.85 18.51
C LEU A 15 -3.79 -7.24 19.41
N ASN A 16 -3.09 -8.06 20.20
CA ASN A 16 -1.98 -7.63 21.03
C ASN A 16 -0.62 -7.74 20.33
N SER A 17 -0.55 -8.44 19.20
CA SER A 17 0.69 -8.62 18.42
C SER A 17 1.00 -7.45 17.52
N ALA A 18 0.94 -6.23 18.06
CA ALA A 18 1.17 -4.99 17.29
C ALA A 18 2.61 -4.90 16.76
N HIS A 19 2.88 -5.49 15.61
CA HIS A 19 4.12 -5.27 14.88
C HIS A 19 3.89 -4.21 13.80
N TYR A 20 4.21 -2.96 14.12
CA TYR A 20 4.29 -1.92 13.11
C TYR A 20 5.44 -2.26 12.15
N ALA A 21 5.12 -2.40 10.88
CA ALA A 21 6.16 -2.42 9.85
C ALA A 21 6.92 -1.09 9.91
N GLN A 22 8.26 -1.16 9.77
CA GLN A 22 9.05 0.06 9.70
C GLN A 22 8.56 0.92 8.52
N PRO A 23 8.17 2.18 8.75
CA PRO A 23 7.61 3.02 7.68
C PRO A 23 8.70 3.46 6.70
N TYR A 24 8.38 3.47 5.42
CA TYR A 24 9.22 4.10 4.41
C TYR A 24 9.27 5.61 4.63
N LYS A 25 10.45 6.20 4.42
CA LYS A 25 10.65 7.67 4.45
C LYS A 25 10.55 8.29 3.06
N SER A 26 10.79 7.50 2.00
CA SER A 26 10.74 7.92 0.61
C SER A 26 9.35 7.68 0.02
N LEU A 27 8.77 8.69 -0.64
CA LEU A 27 7.52 8.56 -1.38
C LEU A 27 7.69 7.68 -2.63
N SER A 28 8.88 7.69 -3.25
CA SER A 28 9.21 6.83 -4.40
C SER A 28 9.13 5.35 -4.02
N VAL A 29 9.63 5.00 -2.83
CA VAL A 29 9.53 3.63 -2.31
C VAL A 29 8.08 3.27 -1.97
N CYS A 30 7.30 4.20 -1.41
CA CYS A 30 5.86 3.99 -1.21
C CYS A 30 5.13 3.69 -2.53
N ILE A 31 5.45 4.43 -3.60
CA ILE A 31 4.89 4.23 -4.94
C ILE A 31 5.29 2.86 -5.51
N LEU A 32 6.57 2.49 -5.41
CA LEU A 32 7.06 1.19 -5.88
C LEU A 32 6.38 0.03 -5.14
N ASP A 33 6.38 0.07 -3.81
CA ASP A 33 5.72 -0.96 -3.00
C ASP A 33 4.24 -1.05 -3.35
N CYS A 34 3.54 0.08 -3.38
CA CYS A 34 2.13 0.14 -3.71
C CYS A 34 1.84 -0.54 -5.06
N VAL A 35 2.44 -0.04 -6.14
CA VAL A 35 2.13 -0.50 -7.50
C VAL A 35 2.56 -1.94 -7.74
N TYR A 36 3.73 -2.35 -7.21
CA TYR A 36 4.22 -3.71 -7.41
C TYR A 36 3.50 -4.75 -6.54
N SER A 37 2.84 -4.35 -5.46
CA SER A 37 2.02 -5.24 -4.64
C SER A 37 0.65 -5.54 -5.25
N LEU A 38 0.16 -4.71 -6.17
CA LEU A 38 -1.13 -4.94 -6.83
C LEU A 38 -1.06 -6.17 -7.74
N GLN A 39 -1.97 -7.13 -7.53
CA GLN A 39 -2.06 -8.38 -8.29
C GLN A 39 -0.73 -9.17 -8.28
N ALA A 40 -0.01 -9.19 -7.17
CA ALA A 40 1.27 -9.86 -7.05
C ALA A 40 1.46 -10.49 -5.65
N ARG A 41 2.40 -11.45 -5.58
CA ARG A 41 2.85 -12.01 -4.32
C ARG A 41 3.87 -11.06 -3.67
N TYR A 42 3.56 -10.55 -2.49
CA TYR A 42 4.34 -9.49 -1.83
C TYR A 42 5.83 -9.84 -1.67
N PHE A 43 6.16 -10.94 -1.00
CA PHE A 43 7.55 -11.29 -0.69
C PHE A 43 8.38 -11.71 -1.91
N SER A 44 7.78 -12.36 -2.90
CA SER A 44 8.53 -12.82 -4.09
C SER A 44 8.56 -11.80 -5.23
N THR A 45 7.76 -10.73 -5.15
CA THR A 45 7.66 -9.73 -6.20
C THR A 45 7.98 -8.33 -5.70
N THR A 46 7.22 -7.83 -4.73
CA THR A 46 7.28 -6.44 -4.29
C THR A 46 8.57 -6.15 -3.52
N VAL A 47 8.88 -6.96 -2.52
CA VAL A 47 10.08 -6.78 -1.70
C VAL A 47 11.35 -6.77 -2.56
N PRO A 48 11.60 -7.75 -3.47
CA PRO A 48 12.78 -7.71 -4.34
C PRO A 48 12.86 -6.48 -5.25
N VAL A 49 11.72 -5.94 -5.72
CA VAL A 49 11.70 -4.71 -6.54
C VAL A 49 12.15 -3.51 -5.72
N VAL A 50 11.59 -3.35 -4.52
CA VAL A 50 11.96 -2.25 -3.61
C VAL A 50 13.43 -2.34 -3.20
N GLU A 51 13.92 -3.55 -2.90
CA GLU A 51 15.33 -3.77 -2.55
C GLU A 51 16.29 -3.44 -3.71
N ARG A 52 15.95 -3.80 -4.96
CA ARG A 52 16.76 -3.45 -6.12
C ARG A 52 16.80 -1.95 -6.38
N TYR A 53 15.68 -1.27 -6.21
CA TYR A 53 15.66 0.19 -6.28
C TYR A 53 16.54 0.81 -5.20
N ALA A 54 16.40 0.36 -3.96
CA ALA A 54 17.24 0.84 -2.86
C ALA A 54 18.74 0.56 -3.08
N ALA A 55 19.08 -0.60 -3.60
CA ALA A 55 20.45 -0.95 -3.95
C ALA A 55 21.04 -0.04 -5.03
N ALA A 56 20.22 0.35 -6.01
CA ALA A 56 20.68 1.20 -7.12
C ALA A 56 20.79 2.70 -6.74
N TYR A 57 19.90 3.22 -5.88
CA TYR A 57 19.74 4.67 -5.69
C TYR A 57 19.72 5.13 -4.22
N MET A 58 19.67 4.21 -3.24
CA MET A 58 19.50 4.53 -1.82
C MET A 58 20.57 3.84 -0.94
N ASN A 59 21.74 3.54 -1.49
CA ASN A 59 22.84 2.85 -0.80
C ASN A 59 22.42 1.52 -0.12
N GLY A 60 21.43 0.83 -0.66
CA GLY A 60 20.91 -0.44 -0.17
C GLY A 60 19.91 -0.34 0.99
N ASP A 61 19.59 0.86 1.47
CA ASP A 61 18.62 1.04 2.56
C ASP A 61 17.27 1.57 2.05
N ARG A 62 16.30 0.67 1.91
CA ARG A 62 14.93 1.02 1.49
C ARG A 62 14.16 1.89 2.48
N PHE A 63 14.66 2.04 3.71
CA PHE A 63 14.07 2.89 4.75
C PHE A 63 14.79 4.24 4.89
N ALA A 64 15.85 4.47 4.11
CA ALA A 64 16.51 5.77 4.10
C ALA A 64 15.55 6.89 3.63
N ALA A 65 15.80 8.08 4.15
CA ALA A 65 15.29 9.30 3.55
C ALA A 65 16.24 9.71 2.42
N GLY A 66 15.73 10.40 1.41
CA GLY A 66 16.65 11.14 0.58
C GLY A 66 16.36 11.22 -0.91
N ASP A 67 15.51 10.37 -1.49
CA ASP A 67 15.08 10.61 -2.86
C ASP A 67 13.74 11.37 -2.88
N THR A 68 13.62 12.23 -3.85
CA THR A 68 12.39 12.94 -4.18
C THR A 68 11.71 12.28 -5.38
N LEU A 69 10.44 12.63 -5.66
CA LEU A 69 9.78 12.17 -6.90
C LEU A 69 10.49 12.68 -8.16
N GLU A 70 11.16 13.83 -8.06
CA GLU A 70 11.99 14.35 -9.15
C GLU A 70 13.20 13.45 -9.40
N ASP A 71 13.93 13.06 -8.33
CA ASP A 71 15.03 12.11 -8.43
C ASP A 71 14.57 10.76 -8.99
N PHE A 72 13.45 10.26 -8.52
CA PHE A 72 12.83 9.03 -9.00
C PHE A 72 12.57 9.06 -10.52
N MET A 73 11.95 10.13 -11.01
CA MET A 73 11.67 10.31 -12.43
C MET A 73 12.96 10.47 -13.24
N ASN A 74 13.96 11.21 -12.72
CA ASN A 74 15.27 11.36 -13.34
C ASN A 74 16.02 10.03 -13.41
N ASN A 75 15.97 9.18 -12.37
CA ASN A 75 16.53 7.84 -12.37
C ASN A 75 15.89 6.94 -13.43
N ILE A 76 14.56 7.00 -13.58
CA ILE A 76 13.84 6.26 -14.63
C ILE A 76 14.28 6.75 -16.03
N ASN A 77 14.39 8.05 -16.24
CA ASN A 77 14.80 8.63 -17.51
C ASN A 77 16.27 8.29 -17.84
N ALA A 78 17.17 8.37 -16.85
CA ALA A 78 18.58 8.02 -17.00
C ALA A 78 18.79 6.53 -17.32
N ALA A 79 17.90 5.65 -16.83
CA ALA A 79 17.92 4.23 -17.17
C ALA A 79 17.44 3.92 -18.62
N GLY A 80 17.01 4.93 -19.37
CA GLY A 80 16.46 4.77 -20.72
C GLY A 80 14.93 4.69 -20.76
N GLY A 81 14.25 5.23 -19.74
CA GLY A 81 12.80 5.25 -19.59
C GLY A 81 12.26 4.03 -18.82
N TYR A 82 10.95 4.04 -18.57
CA TYR A 82 10.31 3.05 -17.69
C TYR A 82 10.46 1.59 -18.15
N ALA A 83 10.59 1.30 -19.44
CA ALA A 83 10.78 -0.07 -19.93
C ALA A 83 12.20 -0.59 -19.61
N ALA A 84 13.23 0.22 -19.87
CA ALA A 84 14.61 -0.12 -19.53
C ALA A 84 14.80 -0.17 -18.01
N PHE A 85 14.19 0.73 -17.26
CA PHE A 85 14.18 0.73 -15.80
C PHE A 85 13.57 -0.55 -15.23
N ALA A 86 12.42 -1.00 -15.77
CA ALA A 86 11.79 -2.26 -15.38
C ALA A 86 12.73 -3.47 -15.58
N SER A 87 13.39 -3.53 -16.75
CA SER A 87 14.23 -4.68 -17.11
C SER A 87 15.59 -4.65 -16.43
N ASN A 88 16.27 -3.49 -16.44
CA ASN A 88 17.69 -3.39 -16.09
C ASN A 88 17.93 -3.04 -14.62
N VAL A 89 16.99 -2.32 -14.00
CA VAL A 89 17.09 -1.92 -12.60
C VAL A 89 16.24 -2.79 -11.70
N LEU A 90 14.92 -2.85 -11.98
CA LEU A 90 13.98 -3.57 -11.13
C LEU A 90 13.96 -5.08 -11.41
N HIS A 91 14.47 -5.54 -12.56
CA HIS A 91 14.37 -6.91 -13.05
C HIS A 91 12.95 -7.46 -12.94
N ASN A 92 11.97 -6.62 -13.27
CA ASN A 92 10.56 -6.98 -13.19
C ASN A 92 9.73 -6.24 -14.26
N ASN A 93 9.22 -6.99 -15.22
CA ASN A 93 8.41 -6.51 -16.34
C ASN A 93 6.91 -6.78 -16.17
N GLN A 94 6.44 -6.95 -14.94
CA GLN A 94 5.03 -7.15 -14.67
C GLN A 94 4.19 -5.96 -15.13
N LYS A 95 2.95 -6.30 -15.52
CA LYS A 95 1.99 -5.32 -16.01
C LYS A 95 0.83 -5.16 -15.03
N LEU A 96 0.28 -3.96 -14.99
CA LEU A 96 -0.96 -3.59 -14.32
C LEU A 96 -1.85 -2.87 -15.34
N ALA A 97 -3.08 -3.32 -15.51
CA ALA A 97 -4.01 -2.75 -16.51
C ALA A 97 -3.39 -2.64 -17.93
N ARG A 98 -2.60 -3.63 -18.35
CA ARG A 98 -1.87 -3.74 -19.62
C ARG A 98 -0.65 -2.81 -19.79
N GLN A 99 -0.32 -1.99 -18.80
CA GLN A 99 0.88 -1.14 -18.78
C GLN A 99 1.97 -1.78 -17.91
N LEU A 100 3.25 -1.50 -18.17
CA LEU A 100 4.31 -1.88 -17.24
C LEU A 100 4.07 -1.22 -15.86
N LYS A 101 4.30 -1.95 -14.78
CA LYS A 101 4.18 -1.37 -13.43
C LYS A 101 5.12 -0.18 -13.22
N SER A 102 6.32 -0.21 -13.81
CA SER A 102 7.23 0.94 -13.83
C SER A 102 6.66 2.18 -14.54
N GLN A 103 5.87 1.98 -15.62
CA GLN A 103 5.15 3.07 -16.27
C GLN A 103 4.06 3.65 -15.36
N VAL A 104 3.32 2.78 -14.65
CA VAL A 104 2.31 3.23 -13.67
C VAL A 104 2.96 4.04 -12.55
N CYS A 105 4.12 3.59 -12.03
CA CYS A 105 4.89 4.33 -11.03
C CYS A 105 5.33 5.72 -11.55
N TYR A 106 5.85 5.77 -12.78
CA TYR A 106 6.26 7.04 -13.41
C TYR A 106 5.09 8.01 -13.58
N GLU A 107 3.95 7.53 -14.08
CA GLU A 107 2.74 8.35 -14.27
C GLU A 107 2.18 8.86 -12.95
N LEU A 108 2.21 8.03 -11.90
CA LEU A 108 1.78 8.43 -10.57
C LEU A 108 2.69 9.53 -10.01
N ALA A 109 4.01 9.33 -10.06
CA ALA A 109 4.99 10.34 -9.64
C ALA A 109 4.81 11.66 -10.43
N ARG A 110 4.66 11.57 -11.75
CA ARG A 110 4.45 12.74 -12.61
C ARG A 110 3.18 13.52 -12.23
N LYS A 111 2.08 12.83 -11.95
CA LYS A 111 0.82 13.48 -11.56
C LYS A 111 0.89 14.13 -10.17
N LEU A 112 1.55 13.48 -9.21
CA LEU A 112 1.80 14.07 -7.90
C LEU A 112 2.70 15.31 -8.00
N LYS A 113 3.71 15.29 -8.86
CA LYS A 113 4.56 16.46 -9.15
C LYS A 113 3.76 17.65 -9.69
N LEU A 114 2.69 17.44 -10.48
CA LEU A 114 1.82 18.53 -10.92
C LEU A 114 1.07 19.22 -9.78
N LEU A 115 0.92 18.55 -8.64
CA LEU A 115 0.40 19.11 -7.39
C LEU A 115 1.51 19.68 -6.49
N HIS A 116 2.73 19.85 -6.99
CA HIS A 116 3.92 20.25 -6.24
C HIS A 116 4.33 19.29 -5.13
N ILE A 117 3.86 18.05 -5.14
CA ILE A 117 4.25 17.00 -4.21
C ILE A 117 5.52 16.34 -4.72
N ASN A 118 6.59 16.43 -3.95
CA ASN A 118 7.90 15.90 -4.28
C ASN A 118 8.43 14.89 -3.25
N THR A 119 7.95 15.01 -2.03
CA THR A 119 8.37 14.20 -0.88
C THR A 119 7.17 13.55 -0.19
N LYS A 120 7.43 12.61 0.73
CA LYS A 120 6.40 12.04 1.58
C LYS A 120 5.76 13.10 2.49
N GLU A 121 6.54 14.06 2.97
CA GLU A 121 6.07 15.16 3.79
C GLU A 121 5.11 16.06 3.01
N ASP A 122 5.43 16.40 1.75
CA ASP A 122 4.51 17.15 0.89
C ASP A 122 3.18 16.39 0.71
N PHE A 123 3.24 15.07 0.53
CA PHE A 123 2.04 14.25 0.39
C PHE A 123 1.18 14.25 1.67
N GLN A 124 1.80 14.12 2.83
CA GLN A 124 1.12 14.11 4.13
C GLN A 124 0.49 15.47 4.48
N ASN A 125 1.14 16.55 4.08
CA ASN A 125 0.71 17.92 4.38
C ASN A 125 -0.12 18.56 3.26
N PHE A 126 -0.53 17.78 2.25
CA PHE A 126 -1.32 18.31 1.15
C PHE A 126 -2.76 18.62 1.60
N ASP A 127 -3.22 19.85 1.36
CA ASP A 127 -4.46 20.39 1.93
C ASP A 127 -5.75 19.66 1.51
N SER A 128 -5.77 19.05 0.32
CA SER A 128 -6.98 18.41 -0.22
C SER A 128 -6.78 16.91 -0.47
N VAL A 129 -7.27 16.10 0.46
CA VAL A 129 -7.32 14.65 0.33
C VAL A 129 -8.14 14.24 -0.89
N GLU A 130 -9.28 14.90 -1.14
CA GLU A 130 -10.16 14.60 -2.28
C GLU A 130 -9.43 14.81 -3.62
N LEU A 131 -8.61 15.86 -3.74
CA LEU A 131 -7.83 16.11 -4.96
C LEU A 131 -6.75 15.05 -5.14
N LEU A 132 -6.08 14.63 -4.05
CA LEU A 132 -5.14 13.50 -4.09
C LEU A 132 -5.82 12.23 -4.59
N GLU A 133 -6.98 11.89 -4.04
CA GLU A 133 -7.75 10.71 -4.44
C GLU A 133 -8.13 10.77 -5.94
N ILE A 134 -8.62 11.91 -6.42
CA ILE A 134 -8.95 12.11 -7.84
C ILE A 134 -7.71 11.90 -8.70
N VAL A 135 -6.58 12.51 -8.34
CA VAL A 135 -5.34 12.44 -9.12
C VAL A 135 -4.79 11.03 -9.14
N ILE A 136 -4.74 10.33 -7.99
CA ILE A 136 -4.24 8.95 -7.88
C ILE A 136 -5.15 8.00 -8.67
N ASN A 137 -6.48 8.09 -8.51
CA ASN A 137 -7.45 7.26 -9.23
C ASN A 137 -7.45 7.51 -10.75
N SER A 138 -6.99 8.68 -11.19
CA SER A 138 -6.83 8.97 -12.62
C SER A 138 -5.66 8.21 -13.27
N VAL A 139 -4.79 7.57 -12.47
CA VAL A 139 -3.72 6.70 -12.96
C VAL A 139 -4.28 5.31 -13.22
N LYS A 140 -4.21 4.86 -14.48
CA LYS A 140 -4.78 3.59 -14.89
C LYS A 140 -4.15 2.43 -14.13
N GLY A 141 -4.98 1.65 -13.45
CA GLY A 141 -4.58 0.47 -12.69
C GLY A 141 -4.54 0.66 -11.18
N MET A 142 -4.60 1.89 -10.67
CA MET A 142 -4.56 2.13 -9.22
C MET A 142 -5.80 1.59 -8.50
N GLY A 143 -7.02 2.01 -8.88
CA GLY A 143 -8.25 1.59 -8.21
C GLY A 143 -8.26 1.83 -6.69
N THR A 144 -9.34 1.42 -6.02
CA THR A 144 -9.52 1.65 -4.56
C THR A 144 -8.42 1.00 -3.72
N ALA A 145 -8.03 -0.23 -4.02
CA ALA A 145 -6.99 -0.93 -3.27
C ALA A 145 -5.61 -0.24 -3.41
N GLY A 146 -5.27 0.21 -4.62
CA GLY A 146 -4.01 0.96 -4.85
C GLY A 146 -4.03 2.33 -4.18
N LEU A 147 -5.14 3.06 -4.30
CA LEU A 147 -5.33 4.34 -3.63
C LEU A 147 -5.12 4.22 -2.12
N ASN A 148 -5.89 3.38 -1.47
CA ASN A 148 -5.83 3.22 -0.01
C ASN A 148 -4.44 2.74 0.44
N TYR A 149 -3.83 1.79 -0.29
CA TYR A 149 -2.52 1.29 0.08
C TYR A 149 -1.43 2.34 -0.05
N LEU A 150 -1.50 3.23 -1.05
CA LEU A 150 -0.56 4.34 -1.14
C LEU A 150 -0.68 5.29 0.06
N PHE A 151 -1.91 5.63 0.48
CA PHE A 151 -2.14 6.44 1.67
C PHE A 151 -1.61 5.75 2.94
N MET A 152 -1.83 4.45 3.12
CA MET A 152 -1.28 3.65 4.23
C MET A 152 0.25 3.76 4.28
N LEU A 153 0.93 3.51 3.16
CA LEU A 153 2.39 3.59 3.05
C LEU A 153 2.91 5.02 3.26
N ALA A 154 2.14 6.01 2.83
CA ALA A 154 2.43 7.41 3.08
C ALA A 154 2.17 7.84 4.53
N GLY A 155 1.52 7.02 5.35
CA GLY A 155 1.40 7.22 6.79
C GLY A 155 0.01 7.60 7.30
N ASP A 156 -1.04 7.48 6.48
CA ASP A 156 -2.43 7.63 6.94
C ASP A 156 -2.84 6.39 7.76
N PRO A 157 -3.10 6.52 9.08
CA PRO A 157 -3.42 5.39 9.94
C PRO A 157 -4.86 4.88 9.77
N ASN A 158 -5.70 5.60 9.00
CA ASN A 158 -7.14 5.37 8.89
C ASN A 158 -7.55 4.66 7.59
N ARG A 159 -6.59 4.17 6.82
CA ARG A 159 -6.85 3.42 5.57
C ARG A 159 -6.62 1.94 5.73
N CYS A 160 -7.37 1.12 4.99
CA CYS A 160 -7.07 -0.29 4.77
C CYS A 160 -6.90 -0.59 3.28
N LYS A 161 -6.11 -1.62 2.96
CA LYS A 161 -5.98 -2.14 1.61
C LYS A 161 -7.02 -3.23 1.40
N PRO A 162 -8.14 -2.99 0.68
CA PRO A 162 -9.16 -4.01 0.45
C PRO A 162 -8.65 -5.05 -0.56
N ASP A 163 -7.75 -5.90 -0.09
CA ASP A 163 -7.20 -7.02 -0.87
C ASP A 163 -7.91 -8.34 -0.55
N VAL A 164 -7.46 -9.42 -1.17
CA VAL A 164 -8.05 -10.75 -1.02
C VAL A 164 -8.06 -11.22 0.45
N HIS A 165 -7.09 -10.82 1.27
CA HIS A 165 -7.00 -11.25 2.67
C HIS A 165 -8.06 -10.54 3.54
N ILE A 166 -8.26 -9.24 3.32
CA ILE A 166 -9.31 -8.47 3.99
C ILE A 166 -10.70 -9.01 3.61
N HIS A 167 -10.93 -9.23 2.31
CA HIS A 167 -12.20 -9.81 1.84
C HIS A 167 -12.47 -11.20 2.43
N HIS A 168 -11.45 -12.07 2.52
CA HIS A 168 -11.59 -13.38 3.14
C HIS A 168 -11.92 -13.28 4.63
N CYS A 169 -11.21 -12.43 5.37
CA CYS A 169 -11.46 -12.21 6.80
C CYS A 169 -12.92 -11.75 7.05
N ILE A 170 -13.39 -10.78 6.26
CA ILE A 170 -14.78 -10.29 6.40
C ILE A 170 -15.79 -11.37 6.03
N ARG A 171 -15.53 -12.17 5.00
CA ARG A 171 -16.39 -13.29 4.63
C ARG A 171 -16.48 -14.33 5.74
N ASP A 172 -15.34 -14.68 6.35
CA ASP A 172 -15.29 -15.65 7.46
C ASP A 172 -16.04 -15.13 8.69
N ALA A 173 -15.94 -13.82 8.94
CA ALA A 173 -16.59 -13.18 10.08
C ALA A 173 -18.10 -12.96 9.90
N CYS A 174 -18.53 -12.56 8.69
CA CYS A 174 -19.88 -12.07 8.44
C CYS A 174 -20.67 -12.95 7.46
N GLY A 175 -20.08 -14.01 6.90
CA GLY A 175 -20.75 -14.96 6.00
C GLY A 175 -21.13 -14.37 4.62
N ARG A 176 -20.63 -13.19 4.25
CA ARG A 176 -20.93 -12.53 2.97
C ARG A 176 -19.76 -11.78 2.36
N ASP A 177 -19.83 -11.61 1.06
CA ASP A 177 -18.92 -10.71 0.34
C ASP A 177 -19.35 -9.25 0.51
N VAL A 178 -18.35 -8.37 0.47
CA VAL A 178 -18.50 -6.91 0.58
C VAL A 178 -17.70 -6.22 -0.53
N SER A 179 -18.03 -4.98 -0.86
CA SER A 179 -17.25 -4.15 -1.77
C SER A 179 -15.99 -3.58 -1.07
N ASP A 180 -15.03 -3.08 -1.87
CA ASP A 180 -13.83 -2.42 -1.34
C ASP A 180 -14.16 -1.25 -0.40
N ASN A 181 -15.19 -0.46 -0.73
CA ASN A 181 -15.62 0.65 0.11
C ASN A 181 -16.24 0.17 1.43
N GLU A 182 -17.01 -0.93 1.39
CA GLU A 182 -17.54 -1.56 2.61
C GLU A 182 -16.43 -2.14 3.48
N CYS A 183 -15.34 -2.68 2.90
CA CYS A 183 -14.16 -3.10 3.65
C CYS A 183 -13.59 -1.94 4.46
N GLN A 184 -13.35 -0.80 3.83
CA GLN A 184 -12.82 0.40 4.49
C GLN A 184 -13.73 0.85 5.63
N THR A 185 -15.05 0.97 5.37
CA THR A 185 -16.02 1.38 6.39
C THR A 185 -16.05 0.39 7.56
N LEU A 186 -16.12 -0.90 7.27
CA LEU A 186 -16.22 -1.93 8.30
C LEU A 186 -14.98 -1.98 9.22
N LEU A 187 -13.77 -1.86 8.64
CA LEU A 187 -12.55 -1.80 9.45
C LEU A 187 -12.48 -0.52 10.28
N THR A 188 -12.90 0.62 9.73
CA THR A 188 -12.96 1.89 10.46
C THR A 188 -13.92 1.81 11.64
N ASP A 189 -15.13 1.31 11.42
CA ASP A 189 -16.14 1.15 12.47
C ASP A 189 -15.70 0.13 13.54
N ALA A 190 -15.04 -0.96 13.10
CA ALA A 190 -14.52 -1.96 14.03
C ALA A 190 -13.43 -1.39 14.94
N VAL A 191 -12.50 -0.61 14.39
CA VAL A 191 -11.46 0.06 15.19
C VAL A 191 -12.07 1.04 16.17
N ALA A 192 -13.10 1.80 15.77
CA ALA A 192 -13.80 2.71 16.68
C ALA A 192 -14.41 2.02 17.91
N VAL A 193 -14.80 0.75 17.78
CA VAL A 193 -15.27 -0.09 18.91
C VAL A 193 -14.10 -0.69 19.67
N LEU A 194 -13.13 -1.30 18.97
CA LEU A 194 -12.02 -2.05 19.55
C LEU A 194 -11.02 -1.17 20.28
N ILE A 195 -10.91 0.11 19.95
CA ILE A 195 -9.96 1.05 20.56
C ILE A 195 -10.19 1.22 22.08
N ASN A 196 -11.39 0.92 22.58
CA ASN A 196 -11.67 0.92 24.01
C ASN A 196 -10.89 -0.15 24.77
N ASP A 197 -10.64 -1.31 24.13
CA ASP A 197 -9.92 -2.45 24.72
C ASP A 197 -8.45 -2.46 24.24
N TYR A 198 -8.17 -1.88 23.06
CA TYR A 198 -6.86 -1.85 22.39
C TYR A 198 -6.50 -0.42 21.96
N PRO A 199 -6.07 0.47 22.88
CA PRO A 199 -5.93 1.92 22.63
C PRO A 199 -4.93 2.32 21.54
N TYR A 200 -4.04 1.42 21.14
CA TYR A 200 -3.05 1.63 20.07
C TYR A 200 -3.54 1.15 18.70
N LEU A 201 -4.72 0.54 18.63
CA LEU A 201 -5.21 -0.04 17.38
C LEU A 201 -5.59 1.06 16.39
N THR A 202 -5.08 0.94 15.17
CA THR A 202 -5.45 1.77 14.02
C THR A 202 -6.02 0.90 12.92
N VAL A 203 -6.63 1.49 11.89
CA VAL A 203 -7.14 0.74 10.74
C VAL A 203 -5.99 0.04 10.00
N VAL A 204 -4.86 0.73 9.81
CA VAL A 204 -3.63 0.15 9.23
C VAL A 204 -3.12 -1.04 10.04
N LEU A 205 -3.16 -0.95 11.38
CA LEU A 205 -2.68 -2.03 12.23
C LEU A 205 -3.62 -3.23 12.17
N LEU A 206 -4.94 -3.02 12.19
CA LEU A 206 -5.92 -4.09 12.04
C LEU A 206 -5.78 -4.78 10.67
N ASP A 207 -5.62 -4.01 9.59
CA ASP A 207 -5.31 -4.52 8.25
C ASP A 207 -4.06 -5.41 8.25
N SER A 208 -2.97 -4.92 8.86
CA SER A 208 -1.70 -5.66 8.95
C SER A 208 -1.84 -6.97 9.72
N ILE A 209 -2.57 -7.00 10.83
CA ILE A 209 -2.85 -8.20 11.62
C ILE A 209 -3.64 -9.21 10.80
N ILE A 210 -4.70 -8.77 10.13
CA ILE A 210 -5.51 -9.63 9.24
C ILE A 210 -4.63 -10.20 8.13
N TRP A 211 -3.86 -9.34 7.45
CA TRP A 211 -2.99 -9.75 6.35
C TRP A 211 -1.97 -10.81 6.78
N GLN A 212 -1.30 -10.62 7.92
CA GLN A 212 -0.33 -11.58 8.45
C GLN A 212 -0.97 -12.93 8.72
N GLN A 213 -2.13 -12.97 9.38
CA GLN A 213 -2.82 -14.19 9.71
C GLN A 213 -3.31 -14.96 8.48
N TYR A 214 -3.93 -14.26 7.54
CA TYR A 214 -4.49 -14.87 6.33
C TYR A 214 -3.42 -15.26 5.30
N GLN A 215 -2.26 -14.61 5.31
CA GLN A 215 -1.13 -15.02 4.49
C GLN A 215 -0.50 -16.32 4.98
N ILE A 216 -0.37 -16.53 6.29
CA ILE A 216 0.18 -17.76 6.89
C ILE A 216 -0.77 -18.93 6.65
N GLY A 217 -2.09 -18.71 6.79
CA GLY A 217 -3.13 -19.73 6.55
C GLY A 217 -3.11 -20.31 5.14
N ASN A 218 -2.81 -19.48 4.13
CA ASN A 218 -2.70 -19.91 2.72
C ASN A 218 -1.45 -20.76 2.39
N LYS A 219 -0.52 -20.96 3.32
CA LYS A 219 0.63 -21.86 3.13
C LYS A 219 0.33 -23.32 3.51
N ASN A 220 -0.83 -23.59 4.10
CA ASN A 220 -1.22 -24.91 4.61
C ASN A 220 -2.34 -25.59 3.78
N HIS A 221 -2.64 -25.09 2.56
CA HIS A 221 -3.58 -25.71 1.62
C HIS A 221 -2.96 -25.94 0.26
#